data_e5ad35510787440f7bc14d58884af7c0
#
_entry.id   e5ad35510787440f7bc14d58884af7c0
#
_cell.length_a   1.000
_cell.length_b   1.000
_cell.length_c   1.000
_cell.angle_alpha   90.00
_cell.angle_beta   90.00
_cell.angle_gamma   90.00
#
_symmetry.space_group_name_H-M   'P 1'
#
loop_
_entity.id
_entity.type
_entity.pdbx_description
1 polymer ?
#
loop_
_entity_poly.entity_id
_entity_poly.type
_entity_poly.pdbx_seq_one_letter_code
_entity_poly.pdbx_strand_id
1 'polypeptide(L)'
;MRDILPGVYEWSWFSAEKQINFNGHFVVAKDDRVLIDPPPLSEADRTEIKRRGGPTAIVLTNRDHVREIAECQRTYGVPVWVPAADAAWIDVRFDRTYDGGSQLPGGLAAIRIPDSKSPGESALWSAGQRVLILGDAAIGKPPGALGMLPDDKFADPAKARAALRVLLDSRYDYDAVLVGDGQSLPTDGRAALQRLTAAAHAG
;
A
#
# COMPACT_ATOMS: atom_id res chain seq x y z
N MET A 1 7.61 8.03 -12.79
CA MET A 1 6.27 7.52 -12.46
C MET A 1 5.68 6.85 -13.70
N ARG A 2 5.04 5.70 -13.55
CA ARG A 2 4.41 4.93 -14.64
C ARG A 2 2.90 4.81 -14.41
N ASP A 3 2.14 4.78 -15.51
CA ASP A 3 0.71 4.48 -15.48
C ASP A 3 0.51 2.97 -15.27
N ILE A 4 -0.24 2.58 -14.24
CA ILE A 4 -0.58 1.18 -13.96
C ILE A 4 -1.99 0.86 -14.47
N LEU A 5 -2.95 1.69 -14.10
CA LEU A 5 -4.36 1.63 -14.49
C LEU A 5 -4.87 3.06 -14.70
N PRO A 6 -6.03 3.28 -15.34
CA PRO A 6 -6.63 4.61 -15.42
C PRO A 6 -6.78 5.24 -14.03
N GLY A 7 -6.09 6.36 -13.80
CA GLY A 7 -6.08 7.06 -12.51
C GLY A 7 -5.20 6.45 -11.42
N VAL A 8 -4.41 5.42 -11.72
CA VAL A 8 -3.50 4.79 -10.75
C VAL A 8 -2.08 4.78 -11.30
N TYR A 9 -1.18 5.40 -10.58
CA TYR A 9 0.22 5.59 -10.96
C TYR A 9 1.14 5.05 -9.88
N GLU A 10 2.32 4.58 -10.30
CA GLU A 10 3.36 4.04 -9.40
C GLU A 10 4.72 4.64 -9.74
N TRP A 11 5.52 4.91 -8.74
CA TRP A 11 6.95 5.13 -8.88
C TRP A 11 7.71 4.24 -7.91
N SER A 12 8.97 3.99 -8.20
CA SER A 12 9.80 3.11 -7.40
C SER A 12 11.12 3.78 -7.05
N TRP A 13 11.58 3.53 -5.85
CA TRP A 13 12.93 3.85 -5.40
C TRP A 13 13.65 2.55 -4.99
N PHE A 14 14.82 2.30 -5.57
CA PHE A 14 15.57 1.08 -5.26
C PHE A 14 16.31 1.20 -3.93
N SER A 15 15.99 0.36 -2.97
CA SER A 15 16.71 0.23 -1.71
C SER A 15 17.93 -0.65 -1.91
N ALA A 16 19.12 -0.05 -1.92
CA ALA A 16 20.37 -0.81 -2.01
C ALA A 16 20.62 -1.69 -0.77
N GLU A 17 20.11 -1.28 0.38
CA GLU A 17 20.19 -2.06 1.62
C GLU A 17 19.32 -3.32 1.56
N LYS A 18 18.08 -3.18 1.11
CA LYS A 18 17.08 -4.28 1.09
C LYS A 18 17.10 -5.07 -0.23
N GLN A 19 17.81 -4.59 -1.25
CA GLN A 19 17.87 -5.19 -2.59
C GLN A 19 16.48 -5.42 -3.19
N ILE A 20 15.59 -4.42 -3.03
CA ILE A 20 14.21 -4.41 -3.51
C ILE A 20 13.77 -2.97 -3.84
N ASN A 21 12.81 -2.83 -4.73
CA ASN A 21 12.16 -1.54 -4.98
C ASN A 21 11.14 -1.26 -3.88
N PHE A 22 11.17 -0.05 -3.34
CA PHE A 22 10.07 0.55 -2.57
C PHE A 22 9.19 1.33 -3.52
N ASN A 23 7.91 1.07 -3.49
CA ASN A 23 6.94 1.72 -4.36
C ASN A 23 6.07 2.70 -3.58
N GLY A 24 5.76 3.80 -4.24
CA GLY A 24 4.71 4.71 -3.85
C GLY A 24 3.63 4.75 -4.92
N HIS A 25 2.41 5.03 -4.50
CA HIS A 25 1.28 5.06 -5.42
C HIS A 25 0.60 6.43 -5.39
N PHE A 26 0.11 6.84 -6.55
CA PHE A 26 -0.67 8.06 -6.69
C PHE A 26 -2.01 7.70 -7.33
N VAL A 27 -3.07 7.81 -6.55
CA VAL A 27 -4.44 7.48 -6.98
C VAL A 27 -5.21 8.76 -7.23
N VAL A 28 -5.75 8.89 -8.43
CA VAL A 28 -6.58 10.02 -8.86
C VAL A 28 -7.99 9.52 -9.09
N ALA A 29 -8.93 9.97 -8.25
CA ALA A 29 -10.33 9.56 -8.32
C ALA A 29 -11.24 10.77 -8.04
N LYS A 30 -12.01 11.19 -9.02
CA LYS A 30 -12.86 12.38 -8.95
C LYS A 30 -12.03 13.63 -8.57
N ASP A 31 -12.33 14.23 -7.43
CA ASP A 31 -11.67 15.43 -6.93
C ASP A 31 -10.46 15.12 -6.02
N ASP A 32 -10.31 13.87 -5.62
CA ASP A 32 -9.23 13.42 -4.74
C ASP A 32 -8.01 12.93 -5.53
N ARG A 33 -6.85 13.21 -4.99
CA ARG A 33 -5.54 12.77 -5.47
C ARG A 33 -4.71 12.36 -4.26
N VAL A 34 -4.51 11.05 -4.11
CA VAL A 34 -3.97 10.47 -2.89
C VAL A 34 -2.58 9.91 -3.15
N LEU A 35 -1.59 10.38 -2.38
CA LEU A 35 -0.29 9.71 -2.28
C LEU A 35 -0.37 8.59 -1.24
N ILE A 36 0.13 7.42 -1.57
CA ILE A 36 0.15 6.26 -0.68
C ILE A 36 1.60 5.80 -0.52
N ASP A 37 2.05 5.71 0.73
CA ASP A 37 3.36 5.20 1.14
C ASP A 37 4.55 5.79 0.35
N PRO A 38 4.66 7.10 0.17
CA PRO A 38 5.64 7.70 -0.74
C PRO A 38 7.09 7.40 -0.34
N PRO A 39 7.85 6.61 -1.14
CA PRO A 39 9.31 6.55 -1.04
C PRO A 39 9.91 7.81 -1.70
N PRO A 40 11.25 7.98 -1.68
CA PRO A 40 11.91 9.10 -2.35
C PRO A 40 11.40 9.33 -3.76
N LEU A 41 11.11 10.60 -4.07
CA LEU A 41 10.59 11.06 -5.34
C LEU A 41 11.73 11.69 -6.16
N SER A 42 11.89 11.26 -7.41
CA SER A 42 12.72 11.98 -8.37
C SER A 42 12.09 13.31 -8.75
N GLU A 43 12.89 14.24 -9.32
CA GLU A 43 12.36 15.51 -9.82
C GLU A 43 11.31 15.29 -10.93
N ALA A 44 11.50 14.27 -11.76
CA ALA A 44 10.53 13.90 -12.79
C ALA A 44 9.20 13.43 -12.19
N ASP A 45 9.26 12.62 -11.10
CA ASP A 45 8.04 12.17 -10.41
C ASP A 45 7.31 13.33 -9.73
N ARG A 46 8.04 14.25 -9.08
CA ARG A 46 7.47 15.47 -8.48
C ARG A 46 6.76 16.34 -9.53
N THR A 47 7.41 16.51 -10.69
CA THR A 47 6.85 17.27 -11.80
C THR A 47 5.57 16.64 -12.32
N GLU A 48 5.55 15.32 -12.46
CA GLU A 48 4.39 14.60 -12.96
C GLU A 48 3.21 14.62 -11.97
N ILE A 49 3.46 14.45 -10.67
CA ILE A 49 2.46 14.61 -9.61
C ILE A 49 1.86 16.03 -9.67
N LYS A 50 2.72 17.05 -9.77
CA LYS A 50 2.28 18.44 -9.86
C LYS A 50 1.44 18.71 -11.12
N ARG A 51 1.86 18.17 -12.27
CA ARG A 51 1.13 18.29 -13.55
C ARG A 51 -0.28 17.70 -13.46
N ARG A 52 -0.47 16.67 -12.64
CA ARG A 52 -1.77 16.04 -12.37
C ARG A 52 -2.58 16.74 -11.28
N GLY A 53 -2.16 17.91 -10.83
CA GLY A 53 -2.85 18.77 -9.87
C GLY A 53 -2.40 18.61 -8.41
N GLY A 54 -1.33 17.87 -8.15
CA GLY A 54 -0.80 17.62 -6.81
C GLY A 54 -1.71 16.73 -5.95
N PRO A 55 -1.23 16.21 -4.83
CA PRO A 55 -2.06 15.42 -3.92
C PRO A 55 -3.04 16.30 -3.14
N THR A 56 -4.15 15.72 -2.71
CA THR A 56 -5.12 16.29 -1.77
C THR A 56 -5.03 15.62 -0.38
N ALA A 57 -4.39 14.45 -0.33
CA ALA A 57 -4.14 13.70 0.91
C ALA A 57 -2.94 12.75 0.75
N ILE A 58 -2.38 12.35 1.88
CA ILE A 58 -1.37 11.29 1.98
C ILE A 58 -1.94 10.21 2.90
N VAL A 59 -1.77 8.94 2.54
CA VAL A 59 -2.24 7.80 3.33
C VAL A 59 -1.09 6.81 3.53
N LEU A 60 -0.86 6.40 4.77
CA LEU A 60 0.05 5.31 5.11
C LEU A 60 -0.73 4.00 5.24
N THR A 61 -0.13 2.89 4.80
CA THR A 61 -0.68 1.54 5.01
C THR A 61 -0.26 0.94 6.35
N ASN A 62 0.92 1.32 6.86
CA ASN A 62 1.46 0.87 8.15
C ASN A 62 2.56 1.83 8.66
N ARG A 63 3.03 1.64 9.91
CA ARG A 63 4.04 2.49 10.55
C ARG A 63 5.44 2.42 9.92
N ASP A 64 5.77 1.35 9.22
CA ASP A 64 7.10 1.16 8.62
C ASP A 64 7.22 1.87 7.26
N HIS A 65 6.11 2.35 6.71
CA HIS A 65 6.03 3.08 5.44
C HIS A 65 6.04 4.62 5.58
N VAL A 66 6.51 5.13 6.71
CA VAL A 66 6.65 6.59 6.96
C VAL A 66 7.54 7.26 5.91
N ARG A 67 8.65 6.63 5.50
CA ARG A 67 9.51 7.01 4.35
C ARG A 67 9.63 8.53 4.16
N GLU A 68 9.11 9.09 3.03
CA GLU A 68 9.19 10.53 2.68
C GLU A 68 7.94 11.35 3.09
N ILE A 69 7.12 10.85 4.02
CA ILE A 69 5.89 11.53 4.44
C ILE A 69 6.14 12.97 4.89
N ALA A 70 7.16 13.19 5.73
CA ALA A 70 7.47 14.53 6.25
C ALA A 70 7.83 15.52 5.14
N GLU A 71 8.58 15.06 4.12
CA GLU A 71 8.94 15.86 2.94
C GLU A 71 7.71 16.15 2.08
N CYS A 72 6.88 15.12 1.83
CA CYS A 72 5.66 15.27 1.06
C CYS A 72 4.67 16.22 1.76
N GLN A 73 4.53 16.12 3.09
CA GLN A 73 3.67 17.01 3.85
C GLN A 73 4.15 18.47 3.78
N ARG A 74 5.46 18.71 3.91
CA ARG A 74 6.02 20.07 3.74
C ARG A 74 5.80 20.62 2.34
N THR A 75 5.97 19.77 1.32
CA THR A 75 5.90 20.19 -0.07
C THR A 75 4.47 20.49 -0.53
N TYR A 76 3.51 19.70 -0.08
CA TYR A 76 2.14 19.77 -0.58
C TYR A 76 1.14 20.38 0.41
N GLY A 77 1.45 20.42 1.70
CA GLY A 77 0.59 21.01 2.73
C GLY A 77 -0.75 20.31 2.92
N VAL A 78 -0.81 18.99 2.64
CA VAL A 78 -2.05 18.21 2.66
C VAL A 78 -2.14 17.31 3.87
N PRO A 79 -3.36 16.90 4.30
CA PRO A 79 -3.55 16.03 5.46
C PRO A 79 -2.94 14.65 5.26
N VAL A 80 -2.34 14.12 6.34
CA VAL A 80 -1.77 12.78 6.43
C VAL A 80 -2.70 11.89 7.27
N TRP A 81 -3.02 10.73 6.71
CA TRP A 81 -3.85 9.70 7.34
C TRP A 81 -3.01 8.49 7.70
N VAL A 82 -3.12 7.99 8.92
CA VAL A 82 -2.35 6.85 9.42
C VAL A 82 -3.26 5.81 10.08
N PRO A 83 -2.90 4.51 10.10
CA PRO A 83 -3.64 3.51 10.84
C PRO A 83 -3.68 3.85 12.34
N ALA A 84 -4.85 3.85 12.95
CA ALA A 84 -5.02 4.18 14.37
C ALA A 84 -4.20 3.28 15.29
N ALA A 85 -4.13 1.98 14.97
CA ALA A 85 -3.37 1.02 15.76
C ALA A 85 -1.85 1.20 15.68
N ASP A 86 -1.34 1.98 14.71
CA ASP A 86 0.07 2.29 14.55
C ASP A 86 0.45 3.70 15.03
N ALA A 87 -0.53 4.56 15.29
CA ALA A 87 -0.33 5.99 15.53
C ALA A 87 0.70 6.30 16.63
N ALA A 88 0.77 5.48 17.70
CA ALA A 88 1.70 5.67 18.81
C ALA A 88 3.18 5.44 18.43
N TRP A 89 3.45 4.80 17.28
CA TRP A 89 4.82 4.49 16.80
C TRP A 89 5.22 5.31 15.57
N ILE A 90 4.36 6.23 15.13
CA ILE A 90 4.63 7.11 14.00
C ILE A 90 5.17 8.44 14.53
N ASP A 91 6.41 8.76 14.21
CA ASP A 91 7.16 9.92 14.68
C ASP A 91 7.08 11.14 13.74
N VAL A 92 6.29 11.07 12.68
CA VAL A 92 5.97 12.20 11.80
C VAL A 92 4.61 12.79 12.16
N ARG A 93 4.43 14.08 11.86
CA ARG A 93 3.13 14.71 12.04
C ARG A 93 2.09 14.08 11.12
N PHE A 94 0.95 13.72 11.69
CA PHE A 94 -0.25 13.30 10.96
C PHE A 94 -1.48 14.07 11.45
N ASP A 95 -2.53 14.09 10.65
CA ASP A 95 -3.71 14.89 10.90
C ASP A 95 -4.92 14.04 11.25
N ARG A 96 -4.95 12.78 10.79
CA ARG A 96 -6.08 11.87 10.97
C ARG A 96 -5.62 10.42 11.16
N THR A 97 -6.42 9.68 11.90
CA THR A 97 -6.28 8.23 12.00
C THR A 97 -7.44 7.53 11.32
N TYR A 98 -7.25 6.26 10.93
CA TYR A 98 -8.27 5.42 10.36
C TYR A 98 -8.17 3.99 10.87
N ASP A 99 -9.27 3.23 10.80
CA ASP A 99 -9.37 1.81 11.13
C ASP A 99 -9.87 0.99 9.93
N GLY A 100 -9.89 -0.33 10.08
CA GLY A 100 -10.50 -1.22 9.09
C GLY A 100 -11.98 -0.87 8.89
N GLY A 101 -12.41 -0.78 7.63
CA GLY A 101 -13.75 -0.34 7.23
C GLY A 101 -13.89 1.16 6.99
N SER A 102 -12.89 1.98 7.35
CA SER A 102 -12.92 3.42 7.09
C SER A 102 -12.92 3.71 5.59
N GLN A 103 -13.72 4.72 5.20
CA GLN A 103 -13.63 5.33 3.89
C GLN A 103 -12.59 6.45 3.93
N LEU A 104 -11.66 6.40 2.99
CA LEU A 104 -10.54 7.33 2.86
C LEU A 104 -10.70 8.21 1.61
N PRO A 105 -9.94 9.31 1.49
CA PRO A 105 -9.89 10.08 0.26
C PRO A 105 -9.61 9.20 -0.97
N GLY A 106 -10.07 9.61 -2.13
CA GLY A 106 -9.90 8.86 -3.38
C GLY A 106 -10.85 7.67 -3.52
N GLY A 107 -11.88 7.56 -2.67
CA GLY A 107 -12.82 6.43 -2.68
C GLY A 107 -12.15 5.11 -2.26
N LEU A 108 -11.05 5.20 -1.52
CA LEU A 108 -10.34 4.05 -0.97
C LEU A 108 -11.06 3.54 0.29
N ALA A 109 -11.20 2.23 0.43
CA ALA A 109 -11.65 1.58 1.65
C ALA A 109 -10.48 0.89 2.34
N ALA A 110 -10.30 1.15 3.63
CA ALA A 110 -9.27 0.49 4.43
C ALA A 110 -9.71 -0.91 4.85
N ILE A 111 -8.85 -1.90 4.67
CA ILE A 111 -9.05 -3.28 5.11
C ILE A 111 -7.91 -3.63 6.06
N ARG A 112 -8.20 -3.71 7.35
CA ARG A 112 -7.18 -4.11 8.33
C ARG A 112 -6.82 -5.58 8.16
N ILE A 113 -5.50 -5.88 8.21
CA ILE A 113 -4.97 -7.24 8.11
C ILE A 113 -4.41 -7.61 9.50
N PRO A 114 -5.08 -8.47 10.26
CA PRO A 114 -4.61 -8.88 11.57
C PRO A 114 -3.34 -9.74 11.48
N ASP A 115 -2.69 -9.97 12.63
CA ASP A 115 -1.49 -10.81 12.76
C ASP A 115 -0.34 -10.46 11.80
N SER A 116 -0.34 -9.24 11.25
CA SER A 116 0.71 -8.72 10.38
C SER A 116 1.92 -8.22 11.18
N LYS A 117 2.99 -7.84 10.48
CA LYS A 117 4.20 -7.23 11.05
C LYS A 117 3.89 -5.99 11.89
N SER A 118 2.93 -5.19 11.46
CA SER A 118 2.46 -3.98 12.14
C SER A 118 1.02 -4.18 12.65
N PRO A 119 0.69 -3.71 13.86
CA PRO A 119 -0.68 -3.78 14.37
C PRO A 119 -1.71 -3.05 13.50
N GLY A 120 -1.28 -1.99 12.81
CA GLY A 120 -2.12 -1.17 11.94
C GLY A 120 -2.08 -1.55 10.47
N GLU A 121 -1.40 -2.64 10.10
CA GLU A 121 -1.30 -3.08 8.71
C GLU A 121 -2.64 -3.07 8.00
N SER A 122 -2.72 -2.35 6.90
CA SER A 122 -3.96 -2.14 6.16
C SER A 122 -3.73 -2.24 4.66
N ALA A 123 -4.60 -2.95 3.98
CA ALA A 123 -4.75 -2.83 2.54
C ALA A 123 -5.72 -1.70 2.20
N LEU A 124 -5.51 -1.05 1.07
CA LEU A 124 -6.41 -0.02 0.54
C LEU A 124 -7.06 -0.54 -0.73
N TRP A 125 -8.38 -0.64 -0.72
CA TRP A 125 -9.14 -1.13 -1.87
C TRP A 125 -9.88 0.01 -2.55
N SER A 126 -9.77 0.08 -3.87
CA SER A 126 -10.59 0.95 -4.71
C SER A 126 -11.50 0.12 -5.61
N ALA A 127 -12.80 0.23 -5.38
CA ALA A 127 -13.80 -0.40 -6.23
C ALA A 127 -13.82 0.21 -7.64
N GLY A 128 -13.64 1.53 -7.74
CA GLY A 128 -13.70 2.25 -9.02
C GLY A 128 -12.58 1.89 -9.98
N GLN A 129 -11.37 1.68 -9.46
CA GLN A 129 -10.20 1.27 -10.25
C GLN A 129 -9.96 -0.24 -10.20
N ARG A 130 -10.73 -1.01 -9.44
CA ARG A 130 -10.57 -2.46 -9.24
C ARG A 130 -9.16 -2.83 -8.82
N VAL A 131 -8.61 -2.10 -7.85
CA VAL A 131 -7.25 -2.26 -7.35
C VAL A 131 -7.22 -2.46 -5.85
N LEU A 132 -6.31 -3.32 -5.41
CA LEU A 132 -5.91 -3.50 -4.01
C LEU A 132 -4.46 -3.05 -3.86
N ILE A 133 -4.18 -2.18 -2.89
CA ILE A 133 -2.85 -1.67 -2.59
C ILE A 133 -2.44 -2.21 -1.22
N LEU A 134 -1.29 -2.87 -1.15
CA LEU A 134 -0.76 -3.52 0.04
C LEU A 134 0.50 -2.80 0.53
N GLY A 135 0.65 -2.75 1.84
CA GLY A 135 1.90 -2.39 2.50
C GLY A 135 2.84 -3.60 2.63
N ASP A 136 3.15 -3.97 3.88
CA ASP A 136 4.04 -5.10 4.24
C ASP A 136 3.32 -6.46 4.29
N ALA A 137 2.00 -6.50 4.13
CA ALA A 137 1.21 -7.73 4.21
C ALA A 137 1.61 -8.76 3.14
N ALA A 138 2.01 -8.30 1.95
CA ALA A 138 2.63 -9.12 0.92
C ALA A 138 3.56 -8.25 0.05
N ILE A 139 4.59 -8.87 -0.51
CA ILE A 139 5.58 -8.21 -1.38
C ILE A 139 5.57 -8.83 -2.78
N GLY A 140 5.95 -8.06 -3.78
CA GLY A 140 6.07 -8.50 -5.18
C GLY A 140 7.41 -9.20 -5.45
N LYS A 141 7.67 -10.30 -4.77
CA LYS A 141 8.89 -11.09 -4.90
C LYS A 141 8.56 -12.58 -4.73
N PRO A 142 8.99 -13.47 -5.67
CA PRO A 142 9.73 -13.16 -6.92
C PRO A 142 8.89 -12.37 -7.93
N PRO A 143 9.52 -11.77 -8.97
CA PRO A 143 8.79 -11.06 -10.02
C PRO A 143 7.67 -11.90 -10.63
N GLY A 144 6.50 -11.27 -10.82
CA GLY A 144 5.30 -11.95 -11.34
C GLY A 144 4.51 -12.75 -10.30
N ALA A 145 4.91 -12.71 -9.03
CA ALA A 145 4.21 -13.37 -7.93
C ALA A 145 4.13 -12.49 -6.68
N LEU A 146 3.28 -12.89 -5.74
CA LEU A 146 3.27 -12.34 -4.39
C LEU A 146 3.97 -13.30 -3.43
N GLY A 147 4.72 -12.75 -2.49
CA GLY A 147 5.38 -13.46 -1.39
C GLY A 147 5.13 -12.77 -0.05
N MET A 148 5.55 -13.43 1.02
CA MET A 148 5.60 -12.83 2.36
C MET A 148 6.97 -12.22 2.62
N LEU A 149 7.04 -11.30 3.57
CA LEU A 149 8.31 -10.94 4.21
C LEU A 149 8.92 -12.18 4.90
N PRO A 150 10.23 -12.17 5.23
CA PRO A 150 10.87 -13.23 6.00
C PRO A 150 10.12 -13.53 7.31
N ASP A 151 10.10 -14.79 7.72
CA ASP A 151 9.32 -15.27 8.87
C ASP A 151 9.67 -14.58 10.18
N ASP A 152 10.93 -14.14 10.36
CA ASP A 152 11.40 -13.37 11.51
C ASP A 152 10.75 -11.99 11.68
N LYS A 153 9.99 -11.53 10.68
CA LYS A 153 9.23 -10.27 10.71
C LYS A 153 7.84 -10.40 11.35
N PHE A 154 7.40 -11.62 11.63
CA PHE A 154 6.07 -11.89 12.16
C PHE A 154 6.17 -12.60 13.53
N ALA A 155 5.23 -12.28 14.41
CA ALA A 155 5.09 -13.03 15.66
C ALA A 155 4.64 -14.49 15.42
N ASP A 156 3.82 -14.69 14.38
CA ASP A 156 3.34 -16.00 13.91
C ASP A 156 3.16 -15.92 12.38
N PRO A 157 4.14 -16.42 11.61
CA PRO A 157 4.08 -16.35 10.13
C PRO A 157 2.89 -17.10 9.53
N ALA A 158 2.45 -18.18 10.17
CA ALA A 158 1.30 -18.96 9.68
C ALA A 158 0.00 -18.19 9.85
N LYS A 159 -0.19 -17.50 10.98
CA LYS A 159 -1.34 -16.62 11.21
C LYS A 159 -1.30 -15.42 10.28
N ALA A 160 -0.15 -14.77 10.12
CA ALA A 160 0.02 -13.65 9.20
C ALA A 160 -0.41 -14.03 7.77
N ARG A 161 0.02 -15.20 7.28
CA ARG A 161 -0.39 -15.71 5.97
C ARG A 161 -1.89 -15.99 5.91
N ALA A 162 -2.44 -16.64 6.94
CA ALA A 162 -3.88 -16.95 7.00
C ALA A 162 -4.74 -15.68 7.01
N ALA A 163 -4.26 -14.62 7.67
CA ALA A 163 -4.95 -13.34 7.76
C ALA A 163 -5.16 -12.66 6.37
N LEU A 164 -4.29 -12.92 5.40
CA LEU A 164 -4.47 -12.41 4.04
C LEU A 164 -5.79 -12.84 3.39
N ARG A 165 -6.43 -13.90 3.89
CA ARG A 165 -7.74 -14.35 3.37
C ARG A 165 -8.84 -13.31 3.52
N VAL A 166 -8.72 -12.35 4.45
CA VAL A 166 -9.67 -11.23 4.58
C VAL A 166 -9.78 -10.44 3.27
N LEU A 167 -8.70 -10.38 2.50
CA LEU A 167 -8.62 -9.68 1.22
C LEU A 167 -9.33 -10.44 0.08
N LEU A 168 -9.61 -11.73 0.26
CA LEU A 168 -10.29 -12.58 -0.73
C LEU A 168 -11.80 -12.60 -0.55
N ASP A 169 -12.34 -11.87 0.42
CA ASP A 169 -13.78 -11.71 0.58
C ASP A 169 -14.41 -11.23 -0.75
N SER A 170 -15.56 -11.80 -1.09
CA SER A 170 -16.26 -11.53 -2.36
C SER A 170 -16.75 -10.10 -2.51
N ARG A 171 -16.87 -9.35 -1.41
CA ARG A 171 -17.21 -7.92 -1.43
C ARG A 171 -16.13 -7.06 -2.10
N TYR A 172 -14.88 -7.53 -2.12
CA TYR A 172 -13.76 -6.80 -2.71
C TYR A 172 -13.50 -7.32 -4.13
N ASP A 173 -14.02 -6.61 -5.12
CA ASP A 173 -13.73 -6.88 -6.53
C ASP A 173 -12.50 -6.09 -6.95
N TYR A 174 -11.42 -6.80 -7.30
CA TYR A 174 -10.19 -6.26 -7.84
C TYR A 174 -9.48 -7.31 -8.69
N ASP A 175 -8.70 -6.84 -9.65
CA ASP A 175 -7.81 -7.68 -10.46
C ASP A 175 -6.34 -7.30 -10.21
N ALA A 176 -6.04 -6.00 -10.13
CA ALA A 176 -4.70 -5.51 -9.81
C ALA A 176 -4.41 -5.59 -8.31
N VAL A 177 -3.18 -6.01 -7.98
CA VAL A 177 -2.58 -5.89 -6.64
C VAL A 177 -1.28 -5.11 -6.75
N LEU A 178 -1.25 -3.94 -6.12
CA LEU A 178 -0.06 -3.11 -6.02
C LEU A 178 0.57 -3.32 -4.65
N VAL A 179 1.89 -3.26 -4.57
CA VAL A 179 2.64 -3.56 -3.36
C VAL A 179 3.61 -2.43 -3.01
N GLY A 180 3.80 -2.19 -1.72
CA GLY A 180 4.78 -1.24 -1.21
C GLY A 180 6.22 -1.65 -1.53
N ASP A 181 6.48 -2.97 -1.68
CA ASP A 181 7.80 -3.52 -1.92
C ASP A 181 7.78 -4.56 -3.05
N GLY A 182 8.70 -4.42 -4.01
CA GLY A 182 8.87 -5.36 -5.12
C GLY A 182 8.05 -5.02 -6.36
N GLN A 183 7.59 -6.02 -7.10
CA GLN A 183 6.87 -5.84 -8.36
C GLN A 183 5.36 -5.90 -8.16
N SER A 184 4.65 -4.82 -8.45
CA SER A 184 3.19 -4.79 -8.51
C SER A 184 2.64 -5.65 -9.65
N LEU A 185 1.44 -6.21 -9.46
CA LEU A 185 0.72 -7.03 -10.42
C LEU A 185 -0.50 -6.26 -10.95
N PRO A 186 -0.41 -5.63 -12.13
CA PRO A 186 -1.53 -4.88 -12.74
C PRO A 186 -2.70 -5.78 -13.17
N THR A 187 -2.45 -7.06 -13.35
CA THR A 187 -3.43 -8.10 -13.70
C THR A 187 -3.14 -9.36 -12.90
N ASP A 188 -4.11 -10.25 -12.78
CA ASP A 188 -3.99 -11.55 -12.08
C ASP A 188 -3.57 -11.43 -10.60
N GLY A 189 -3.62 -10.24 -10.01
CA GLY A 189 -3.21 -10.01 -8.63
C GLY A 189 -4.08 -10.77 -7.62
N ARG A 190 -5.40 -10.84 -7.85
CA ARG A 190 -6.30 -11.64 -7.01
C ARG A 190 -5.95 -13.13 -7.06
N ALA A 191 -5.66 -13.67 -8.24
CA ALA A 191 -5.25 -15.06 -8.40
C ALA A 191 -3.87 -15.33 -7.74
N ALA A 192 -2.93 -14.37 -7.83
CA ALA A 192 -1.66 -14.46 -7.13
C ALA A 192 -1.83 -14.49 -5.60
N LEU A 193 -2.73 -13.66 -5.05
CA LEU A 193 -3.05 -13.66 -3.62
C LEU A 193 -3.71 -14.98 -3.18
N GLN A 194 -4.58 -15.56 -4.00
CA GLN A 194 -5.15 -16.89 -3.76
C GLN A 194 -4.07 -17.96 -3.69
N ARG A 195 -3.10 -17.95 -4.62
CA ARG A 195 -1.97 -18.89 -4.58
C ARG A 195 -1.13 -18.72 -3.32
N LEU A 196 -0.81 -17.46 -2.94
CA LEU A 196 -0.04 -17.17 -1.73
C LEU A 196 -0.71 -17.71 -0.46
N THR A 197 -2.03 -17.54 -0.34
CA THR A 197 -2.79 -18.01 0.82
C THR A 197 -3.05 -19.51 0.84
N ALA A 198 -3.07 -20.16 -0.33
CA ALA A 198 -3.24 -21.61 -0.45
C ALA A 198 -1.95 -22.39 -0.10
N ALA A 199 -0.77 -21.83 -0.35
CA ALA A 199 0.52 -22.47 -0.07
C ALA A 199 0.76 -22.76 1.43
N ALA A 200 -0.08 -22.22 2.33
CA ALA A 200 -0.02 -22.45 3.77
C ALA A 200 -0.44 -23.86 4.23
N HIS A 201 -0.94 -24.72 3.34
CA HIS A 201 -1.48 -26.04 3.68
C HIS A 201 -0.57 -27.21 3.19
N ALA A 202 0.60 -26.89 2.64
CA ALA A 202 1.50 -27.90 2.04
C ALA A 202 2.78 -28.16 2.87
N GLY A 203 2.81 -27.76 4.16
CA GLY A 203 3.94 -27.98 5.06
C GLY A 203 3.55 -28.69 6.35
#